data_1ef781f3d6550d4be0f59c8f80a8d908
#
_entry.id   1ef781f3d6550d4be0f59c8f80a8d908
#
_cell.length_a   1.000
_cell.length_b   1.000
_cell.length_c   1.000
_cell.angle_alpha   90.00
_cell.angle_beta   90.00
_cell.angle_gamma   90.00
#
_symmetry.space_group_name_H-M   'P 1'
#
loop_
_entity.id
_entity.type
_entity.pdbx_description
1 polymer ?
#
loop_
_entity_poly.entity_id
_entity_poly.type
_entity_poly.pdbx_seq_one_letter_code
_entity_poly.pdbx_strand_id
1 'polypeptide(L)'
;VRSKLSVLLPALLTGALILLGAPAAGAADNGSWSVFPATADAGGRPYFYLSADPGATLTDRVTVTNKTGAPLTFRLYAADAYNTARDGGFAVRSRTEKQHAVGAWATAGRDRVTVKPHGSVTVPVTIRVPEDAEPGDHPGALVALDERIDPADAGAVAVGIQKAVGARIYLRVNGPTMPALSVDDVKVEHTQPLVPGTGTSRAVISYTLRNRGNVTLDPEVALKAKGLFGRTLLARDLKHVPSELLPHQAVRLTEEWAGAPQLEWGEITLTATARETRESASASYFALPWLVAGVLVALLAGGAALWTRARRRRRRAA
;
A
#
# COMPACT_ATOMS: atom_id res chain seq x y z
N VAL A 1 -13.77 20.76 72.11
CA VAL A 1 -12.75 20.73 71.07
C VAL A 1 -13.39 20.16 69.76
N ARG A 2 -13.60 21.02 68.79
CA ARG A 2 -14.39 20.73 67.55
C ARG A 2 -13.51 20.13 66.49
N SER A 3 -13.78 18.89 66.13
CA SER A 3 -13.22 18.27 64.96
C SER A 3 -13.97 18.70 63.70
N LYS A 4 -13.30 19.31 62.70
CA LYS A 4 -13.85 19.59 61.39
C LYS A 4 -13.65 18.38 60.52
N LEU A 5 -14.75 17.73 60.23
CA LEU A 5 -14.82 16.65 59.23
C LEU A 5 -14.75 17.28 57.85
N SER A 6 -13.62 17.13 57.17
CA SER A 6 -13.46 17.51 55.75
C SER A 6 -13.91 16.34 54.90
N VAL A 7 -15.08 16.49 54.33
CA VAL A 7 -15.62 15.57 53.31
C VAL A 7 -14.88 15.85 52.02
N LEU A 8 -13.95 14.97 51.69
CA LEU A 8 -13.37 14.87 50.34
C LEU A 8 -14.33 14.12 49.42
N LEU A 9 -15.00 14.85 48.57
CA LEU A 9 -15.80 14.32 47.47
C LEU A 9 -14.84 13.76 46.44
N PRO A 10 -14.85 12.46 46.09
CA PRO A 10 -14.14 11.99 44.91
C PRO A 10 -14.94 12.41 43.69
N ALA A 11 -14.44 13.38 42.96
CA ALA A 11 -14.90 13.67 41.61
C ALA A 11 -14.64 12.44 40.77
N LEU A 12 -15.66 11.63 40.56
CA LEU A 12 -15.68 10.60 39.51
C LEU A 12 -15.61 11.33 38.19
N LEU A 13 -14.38 11.46 37.67
CA LEU A 13 -14.14 11.78 36.28
C LEU A 13 -14.55 10.57 35.47
N THR A 14 -15.83 10.51 35.12
CA THR A 14 -16.31 9.64 34.04
C THR A 14 -15.69 10.14 32.74
N GLY A 15 -14.45 9.72 32.49
CA GLY A 15 -13.86 9.82 31.16
C GLY A 15 -14.70 8.96 30.22
N ALA A 16 -15.68 9.57 29.57
CA ALA A 16 -16.30 9.01 28.40
C ALA A 16 -15.16 8.79 27.38
N LEU A 17 -14.66 7.57 27.30
CA LEU A 17 -13.84 7.10 26.20
C LEU A 17 -14.75 7.17 24.97
N ILE A 18 -14.74 8.31 24.29
CA ILE A 18 -15.23 8.43 22.94
C ILE A 18 -14.23 7.59 22.14
N LEU A 19 -14.56 6.33 21.94
CA LEU A 19 -14.03 5.54 20.85
C LEU A 19 -14.44 6.29 19.58
N LEU A 20 -13.60 7.23 19.15
CA LEU A 20 -13.56 7.70 17.79
C LEU A 20 -13.15 6.49 16.96
N GLY A 21 -14.14 5.66 16.64
CA GLY A 21 -14.01 4.69 15.58
C GLY A 21 -13.51 5.48 14.37
N ALA A 22 -12.26 5.27 13.95
CA ALA A 22 -11.79 5.78 12.68
C ALA A 22 -12.85 5.36 11.66
N PRO A 23 -13.41 6.28 10.86
CA PRO A 23 -14.31 5.89 9.81
C PRO A 23 -13.53 4.88 8.98
N ALA A 24 -14.02 3.64 8.94
CA ALA A 24 -13.53 2.68 7.96
C ALA A 24 -13.62 3.43 6.63
N ALA A 25 -12.49 3.62 5.96
CA ALA A 25 -12.43 4.29 4.68
C ALA A 25 -13.26 3.44 3.71
N GLY A 26 -14.55 3.70 3.68
CA GLY A 26 -15.50 2.95 2.92
C GLY A 26 -15.31 3.29 1.45
N ALA A 27 -14.56 2.46 0.72
CA ALA A 27 -14.53 2.52 -0.74
C ALA A 27 -15.93 2.45 -1.36
N ALA A 28 -16.92 2.07 -0.55
CA ALA A 28 -18.32 1.94 -0.93
C ALA A 28 -19.20 3.17 -0.58
N ASP A 29 -18.63 4.25 -0.03
CA ASP A 29 -19.35 5.47 0.38
C ASP A 29 -18.44 6.70 0.29
N ASN A 30 -18.91 7.75 -0.38
CA ASN A 30 -18.18 9.03 -0.52
C ASN A 30 -18.90 10.22 0.16
N GLY A 31 -19.89 9.93 1.01
CA GLY A 31 -20.71 10.95 1.67
C GLY A 31 -21.89 11.46 0.85
N SER A 32 -21.81 11.45 -0.49
CA SER A 32 -22.90 11.86 -1.40
C SER A 32 -23.75 10.69 -1.85
N TRP A 33 -23.15 9.54 -2.06
CA TRP A 33 -23.86 8.26 -2.33
C TRP A 33 -23.02 7.08 -1.86
N SER A 34 -23.66 5.94 -1.74
CA SER A 34 -23.03 4.69 -1.36
C SER A 34 -23.50 3.53 -2.22
N VAL A 35 -22.65 2.50 -2.31
CA VAL A 35 -22.88 1.27 -3.08
C VAL A 35 -22.53 0.09 -2.19
N PHE A 36 -23.52 -0.72 -1.80
CA PHE A 36 -23.30 -1.88 -0.94
C PHE A 36 -24.05 -3.11 -1.47
N PRO A 37 -23.57 -4.32 -1.17
CA PRO A 37 -24.36 -5.52 -1.37
C PRO A 37 -25.71 -5.38 -0.65
N ALA A 38 -26.79 -5.74 -1.33
CA ALA A 38 -28.10 -5.74 -0.68
C ALA A 38 -28.15 -6.84 0.39
N THR A 39 -28.71 -6.51 1.54
CA THR A 39 -28.95 -7.46 2.64
C THR A 39 -30.43 -7.51 2.98
N ALA A 40 -30.89 -8.68 3.42
CA ALA A 40 -32.24 -8.84 3.97
C ALA A 40 -32.29 -8.38 5.44
N ASP A 41 -31.13 -8.35 6.14
CA ASP A 41 -31.02 -8.10 7.57
C ASP A 41 -30.41 -6.74 7.89
N ALA A 42 -30.61 -6.24 9.11
CA ALA A 42 -30.14 -4.94 9.59
C ALA A 42 -28.61 -4.81 9.69
N GLY A 43 -27.85 -5.89 9.63
CA GLY A 43 -26.38 -5.92 9.60
C GLY A 43 -25.84 -5.94 8.19
N GLY A 44 -25.66 -4.77 7.56
CA GLY A 44 -25.21 -4.68 6.16
C GLY A 44 -23.86 -5.39 5.90
N ARG A 45 -23.75 -6.06 4.74
CA ARG A 45 -22.48 -6.61 4.26
C ARG A 45 -21.61 -5.47 3.70
N PRO A 46 -20.38 -5.28 4.17
CA PRO A 46 -19.54 -4.24 3.61
C PRO A 46 -19.06 -4.55 2.18
N TYR A 47 -18.92 -5.84 1.83
CA TYR A 47 -18.41 -6.34 0.55
C TYR A 47 -19.15 -7.59 0.08
N PHE A 48 -19.02 -7.92 -1.20
CA PHE A 48 -19.40 -9.23 -1.72
C PHE A 48 -18.28 -10.24 -1.41
N TYR A 49 -18.54 -11.17 -0.50
CA TYR A 49 -17.66 -12.33 -0.25
C TYR A 49 -18.31 -13.55 -0.89
N LEU A 50 -17.72 -14.02 -1.97
CA LEU A 50 -18.31 -15.05 -2.82
C LEU A 50 -17.31 -16.18 -3.06
N SER A 51 -17.83 -17.41 -3.18
CA SER A 51 -17.04 -18.57 -3.58
C SER A 51 -17.85 -19.36 -4.61
N ALA A 52 -17.19 -19.87 -5.64
CA ALA A 52 -17.83 -20.59 -6.72
C ALA A 52 -16.90 -21.58 -7.37
N ASP A 53 -17.45 -22.64 -7.94
CA ASP A 53 -16.72 -23.54 -8.82
C ASP A 53 -16.57 -22.91 -10.22
N PRO A 54 -15.54 -23.31 -10.99
CA PRO A 54 -15.48 -23.00 -12.42
C PRO A 54 -16.80 -23.41 -13.13
N GLY A 55 -17.27 -22.57 -14.05
CA GLY A 55 -18.54 -22.76 -14.74
C GLY A 55 -19.80 -22.35 -13.98
N ALA A 56 -19.68 -22.01 -12.69
CA ALA A 56 -20.84 -21.64 -11.87
C ALA A 56 -21.37 -20.24 -12.21
N THR A 57 -22.68 -20.07 -11.99
CA THR A 57 -23.33 -18.76 -12.05
C THR A 57 -23.83 -18.36 -10.68
N LEU A 58 -23.38 -17.20 -10.20
CA LEU A 58 -23.82 -16.59 -8.94
C LEU A 58 -24.78 -15.44 -9.23
N THR A 59 -25.77 -15.27 -8.36
CA THR A 59 -26.66 -14.11 -8.39
C THR A 59 -26.70 -13.44 -7.03
N ASP A 60 -26.61 -12.12 -7.02
CA ASP A 60 -26.69 -11.30 -5.82
C ASP A 60 -27.38 -9.96 -6.18
N ARG A 61 -27.41 -9.02 -5.28
CA ARG A 61 -28.00 -7.70 -5.51
C ARG A 61 -27.11 -6.62 -4.91
N VAL A 62 -27.05 -5.46 -5.57
CA VAL A 62 -26.39 -4.25 -5.09
C VAL A 62 -27.42 -3.16 -4.84
N THR A 63 -27.24 -2.40 -3.77
CA THR A 63 -28.05 -1.22 -3.48
C THR A 63 -27.19 0.03 -3.65
N VAL A 64 -27.67 0.94 -4.51
CA VAL A 64 -27.12 2.28 -4.68
C VAL A 64 -28.02 3.24 -3.94
N THR A 65 -27.47 3.98 -2.99
CA THR A 65 -28.19 4.96 -2.16
C THR A 65 -27.69 6.35 -2.46
N ASN A 66 -28.58 7.24 -2.82
CA ASN A 66 -28.33 8.67 -2.99
C ASN A 66 -28.61 9.39 -1.67
N LYS A 67 -27.61 10.07 -1.12
CA LYS A 67 -27.69 10.82 0.14
C LYS A 67 -27.93 12.32 -0.08
N THR A 68 -27.97 12.74 -1.33
CA THR A 68 -28.13 14.18 -1.70
C THR A 68 -29.59 14.57 -1.86
N GLY A 69 -29.85 15.89 -1.86
CA GLY A 69 -31.18 16.48 -2.12
C GLY A 69 -31.55 16.57 -3.60
N ALA A 70 -30.71 16.08 -4.53
CA ALA A 70 -30.96 16.08 -5.97
C ALA A 70 -30.92 14.65 -6.54
N PRO A 71 -31.66 14.36 -7.63
CA PRO A 71 -31.56 13.06 -8.26
C PRO A 71 -30.19 12.85 -8.87
N LEU A 72 -29.63 11.63 -8.75
CA LEU A 72 -28.36 11.23 -9.31
C LEU A 72 -28.54 10.10 -10.31
N THR A 73 -27.83 10.18 -11.43
CA THR A 73 -27.82 9.12 -12.44
C THR A 73 -26.44 8.49 -12.50
N PHE A 74 -26.42 7.18 -12.35
CA PHE A 74 -25.19 6.39 -12.32
C PHE A 74 -25.12 5.42 -13.48
N ARG A 75 -23.94 5.26 -14.03
CA ARG A 75 -23.58 4.12 -14.86
C ARG A 75 -22.99 3.02 -13.98
N LEU A 76 -23.58 1.83 -14.08
CA LEU A 76 -23.12 0.65 -13.32
C LEU A 76 -22.26 -0.23 -14.21
N TYR A 77 -21.12 -0.68 -13.70
CA TYR A 77 -20.25 -1.64 -14.38
C TYR A 77 -19.42 -2.43 -13.37
N ALA A 78 -19.03 -3.64 -13.74
CA ALA A 78 -18.07 -4.42 -12.97
C ALA A 78 -16.65 -4.12 -13.44
N ALA A 79 -15.69 -4.18 -12.52
CA ALA A 79 -14.30 -3.91 -12.81
C ALA A 79 -13.37 -4.82 -12.02
N ASP A 80 -12.25 -5.21 -12.65
CA ASP A 80 -11.17 -5.92 -11.99
C ASP A 80 -10.40 -4.98 -11.06
N ALA A 81 -9.93 -5.51 -9.93
CA ALA A 81 -9.10 -4.78 -9.01
C ALA A 81 -7.61 -4.91 -9.35
N TYR A 82 -6.84 -3.91 -8.90
CA TYR A 82 -5.39 -3.91 -8.94
C TYR A 82 -4.83 -3.12 -7.75
N ASN A 83 -3.54 -3.31 -7.43
CA ASN A 83 -2.85 -2.46 -6.47
C ASN A 83 -2.28 -1.22 -7.16
N THR A 84 -2.50 -0.04 -6.59
CA THR A 84 -1.91 1.19 -7.11
C THR A 84 -0.40 1.15 -7.05
N ALA A 85 0.27 1.76 -8.03
CA ALA A 85 1.73 1.80 -8.07
C ALA A 85 2.36 2.67 -6.96
N ARG A 86 1.58 3.60 -6.39
CA ARG A 86 2.07 4.58 -5.43
C ARG A 86 2.22 4.02 -4.01
N ASP A 87 1.21 3.35 -3.53
CA ASP A 87 1.07 2.92 -2.13
C ASP A 87 0.53 1.49 -1.99
N GLY A 88 0.26 0.84 -3.12
CA GLY A 88 -0.32 -0.50 -3.15
C GLY A 88 -1.79 -0.55 -2.72
N GLY A 89 -2.47 0.59 -2.65
CA GLY A 89 -3.89 0.65 -2.30
C GLY A 89 -4.77 -0.13 -3.29
N PHE A 90 -5.93 -0.58 -2.83
CA PHE A 90 -6.91 -1.24 -3.67
C PHE A 90 -7.55 -0.22 -4.63
N ALA A 91 -7.45 -0.47 -5.92
CA ALA A 91 -8.10 0.30 -6.97
C ALA A 91 -8.78 -0.62 -7.98
N VAL A 92 -9.63 -0.07 -8.82
CA VAL A 92 -10.32 -0.82 -9.87
C VAL A 92 -10.10 -0.19 -11.23
N ARG A 93 -10.09 -1.04 -12.27
CA ARG A 93 -9.95 -0.58 -13.65
C ARG A 93 -11.11 0.30 -14.04
N SER A 94 -10.84 1.26 -14.90
CA SER A 94 -11.90 2.10 -15.48
C SER A 94 -12.80 1.28 -16.41
N ARG A 95 -14.00 1.79 -16.69
CA ARG A 95 -14.96 1.15 -17.58
C ARG A 95 -14.44 0.93 -19.00
N THR A 96 -13.52 1.77 -19.45
CA THR A 96 -12.95 1.71 -20.81
C THR A 96 -11.75 0.79 -20.93
N GLU A 97 -11.19 0.36 -19.80
CA GLU A 97 -10.10 -0.62 -19.79
C GLU A 97 -10.61 -2.04 -19.96
N LYS A 98 -9.76 -2.89 -20.52
CA LYS A 98 -10.07 -4.30 -20.70
C LYS A 98 -10.15 -5.00 -19.34
N GLN A 99 -11.23 -5.70 -19.11
CA GLN A 99 -11.46 -6.54 -17.93
C GLN A 99 -11.11 -7.99 -18.26
N HIS A 100 -10.60 -8.75 -17.31
CA HIS A 100 -10.10 -10.11 -17.54
C HIS A 100 -10.69 -11.17 -16.58
N ALA A 101 -11.06 -10.74 -15.36
CA ALA A 101 -11.57 -11.62 -14.30
C ALA A 101 -12.98 -11.19 -13.91
N VAL A 102 -13.25 -11.01 -12.63
CA VAL A 102 -14.59 -10.69 -12.13
C VAL A 102 -15.22 -9.47 -12.83
N GLY A 103 -14.41 -8.52 -13.27
CA GLY A 103 -14.87 -7.37 -14.04
C GLY A 103 -15.46 -7.74 -15.41
N ALA A 104 -15.00 -8.83 -16.03
CA ALA A 104 -15.56 -9.38 -17.26
C ALA A 104 -16.70 -10.36 -16.99
N TRP A 105 -16.69 -11.04 -15.84
CA TRP A 105 -17.66 -12.09 -15.51
C TRP A 105 -18.94 -11.56 -14.88
N ALA A 106 -18.86 -10.42 -14.19
CA ALA A 106 -19.97 -9.83 -13.48
C ALA A 106 -20.74 -8.83 -14.35
N THR A 107 -22.05 -8.86 -14.25
CA THR A 107 -22.95 -7.99 -15.00
C THR A 107 -24.05 -7.47 -14.07
N ALA A 108 -24.27 -6.16 -14.05
CA ALA A 108 -25.43 -5.56 -13.40
C ALA A 108 -26.65 -5.73 -14.31
N GLY A 109 -27.78 -6.04 -13.72
CA GLY A 109 -29.05 -6.19 -14.48
C GLY A 109 -29.59 -4.90 -15.12
N ARG A 110 -28.96 -3.77 -14.77
CA ARG A 110 -29.13 -2.45 -15.41
C ARG A 110 -27.76 -1.78 -15.50
N ASP A 111 -27.43 -1.26 -16.66
CA ASP A 111 -26.20 -0.50 -16.88
C ASP A 111 -26.31 0.97 -16.46
N ARG A 112 -27.56 1.46 -16.29
CA ARG A 112 -27.86 2.84 -15.91
C ARG A 112 -29.02 2.88 -14.92
N VAL A 113 -28.86 3.66 -13.84
CA VAL A 113 -29.90 3.85 -12.82
C VAL A 113 -29.97 5.31 -12.40
N THR A 114 -31.19 5.83 -12.25
CA THR A 114 -31.44 7.13 -11.63
C THR A 114 -32.03 6.93 -10.25
N VAL A 115 -31.37 7.47 -9.23
CA VAL A 115 -31.76 7.38 -7.83
C VAL A 115 -32.32 8.71 -7.37
N LYS A 116 -33.54 8.70 -6.87
CA LYS A 116 -34.23 9.89 -6.34
C LYS A 116 -33.44 10.48 -5.15
N PRO A 117 -33.66 11.78 -4.82
CA PRO A 117 -33.12 12.36 -3.60
C PRO A 117 -33.41 11.51 -2.38
N HIS A 118 -32.39 11.26 -1.54
CA HIS A 118 -32.47 10.47 -0.32
C HIS A 118 -33.08 9.05 -0.51
N GLY A 119 -33.05 8.55 -1.75
CA GLY A 119 -33.60 7.24 -2.12
C GLY A 119 -32.54 6.20 -2.37
N SER A 120 -33.01 4.97 -2.59
CA SER A 120 -32.16 3.83 -2.94
C SER A 120 -32.76 3.03 -4.09
N VAL A 121 -31.90 2.41 -4.89
CA VAL A 121 -32.29 1.48 -5.96
C VAL A 121 -31.46 0.21 -5.81
N THR A 122 -32.16 -0.94 -5.77
CA THR A 122 -31.50 -2.24 -5.74
C THR A 122 -31.52 -2.85 -7.14
N VAL A 123 -30.32 -3.32 -7.57
CA VAL A 123 -30.12 -3.89 -8.90
C VAL A 123 -29.58 -5.32 -8.75
N PRO A 124 -30.10 -6.30 -9.49
CA PRO A 124 -29.54 -7.65 -9.52
C PRO A 124 -28.14 -7.63 -10.16
N VAL A 125 -27.28 -8.49 -9.67
CA VAL A 125 -25.92 -8.72 -10.18
C VAL A 125 -25.77 -10.20 -10.47
N THR A 126 -25.29 -10.54 -11.66
CA THR A 126 -25.00 -11.91 -12.06
C THR A 126 -23.51 -12.04 -12.36
N ILE A 127 -22.85 -13.03 -11.78
CA ILE A 127 -21.46 -13.36 -12.05
C ILE A 127 -21.42 -14.75 -12.69
N ARG A 128 -20.93 -14.83 -13.93
CA ARG A 128 -20.73 -16.09 -14.66
C ARG A 128 -19.27 -16.43 -14.65
N VAL A 129 -18.88 -17.36 -13.80
CA VAL A 129 -17.50 -17.87 -13.72
C VAL A 129 -17.25 -18.75 -14.94
N PRO A 130 -16.23 -18.51 -15.77
CA PRO A 130 -15.88 -19.39 -16.88
C PRO A 130 -15.51 -20.80 -16.42
N GLU A 131 -15.69 -21.80 -17.29
CA GLU A 131 -15.29 -23.18 -17.00
C GLU A 131 -13.77 -23.34 -16.86
N ASP A 132 -13.02 -22.48 -17.56
CA ASP A 132 -11.55 -22.38 -17.55
C ASP A 132 -11.01 -21.35 -16.56
N ALA A 133 -11.86 -20.84 -15.66
CA ALA A 133 -11.41 -19.89 -14.64
C ALA A 133 -10.35 -20.51 -13.74
N GLU A 134 -9.22 -19.82 -13.60
CA GLU A 134 -8.14 -20.25 -12.71
C GLU A 134 -8.60 -20.25 -11.24
N PRO A 135 -8.25 -21.29 -10.44
CA PRO A 135 -8.50 -21.30 -9.01
C PRO A 135 -7.80 -20.13 -8.30
N GLY A 136 -8.45 -19.59 -7.26
CA GLY A 136 -7.87 -18.53 -6.46
C GLY A 136 -8.77 -17.30 -6.31
N ASP A 137 -8.19 -16.19 -5.89
CA ASP A 137 -8.93 -14.96 -5.64
C ASP A 137 -8.99 -14.07 -6.89
N HIS A 138 -10.18 -13.65 -7.23
CA HIS A 138 -10.47 -12.72 -8.33
C HIS A 138 -11.15 -11.46 -7.76
N PRO A 139 -10.34 -10.52 -7.21
CA PRO A 139 -10.88 -9.30 -6.63
C PRO A 139 -11.33 -8.31 -7.69
N GLY A 140 -12.38 -7.57 -7.37
CA GLY A 140 -12.91 -6.52 -8.21
C GLY A 140 -13.92 -5.64 -7.48
N ALA A 141 -14.76 -4.94 -8.22
CA ALA A 141 -15.87 -4.20 -7.66
C ALA A 141 -17.01 -4.03 -8.66
N LEU A 142 -18.21 -3.83 -8.12
CA LEU A 142 -19.31 -3.25 -8.86
C LEU A 142 -19.34 -1.75 -8.61
N VAL A 143 -19.13 -0.96 -9.65
CA VAL A 143 -18.91 0.48 -9.61
C VAL A 143 -20.17 1.22 -10.06
N ALA A 144 -20.55 2.25 -9.30
CA ALA A 144 -21.50 3.28 -9.71
C ALA A 144 -20.73 4.57 -10.05
N LEU A 145 -20.66 4.89 -11.32
CA LEU A 145 -20.02 6.09 -11.87
C LEU A 145 -21.08 7.18 -12.04
N ASP A 146 -20.91 8.31 -11.37
CA ASP A 146 -21.78 9.47 -11.58
C ASP A 146 -21.65 9.97 -13.03
N GLU A 147 -22.75 10.14 -13.74
CA GLU A 147 -22.72 10.68 -15.10
C GLU A 147 -22.42 12.18 -15.16
N ARG A 148 -22.51 12.90 -14.05
CA ARG A 148 -22.15 14.29 -14.00
C ARG A 148 -20.62 14.43 -14.04
N ILE A 149 -20.18 15.46 -14.74
CA ILE A 149 -18.78 15.87 -14.78
C ILE A 149 -18.70 17.13 -13.93
N ASP A 150 -18.06 17.04 -12.76
CA ASP A 150 -17.79 18.21 -11.94
C ASP A 150 -16.60 18.97 -12.54
N PRO A 151 -16.72 20.28 -12.82
CA PRO A 151 -15.55 21.06 -13.21
C PRO A 151 -14.60 21.11 -12.01
N ALA A 152 -13.34 20.75 -12.21
CA ALA A 152 -12.30 21.02 -11.24
C ALA A 152 -11.73 22.41 -11.54
N ASP A 153 -11.72 23.27 -10.53
CA ASP A 153 -11.05 24.56 -10.60
C ASP A 153 -9.52 24.36 -10.63
N ALA A 154 -9.00 24.11 -11.81
CA ALA A 154 -7.56 23.94 -12.07
C ALA A 154 -6.97 25.13 -12.85
N GLY A 155 -7.32 26.35 -12.48
CA GLY A 155 -6.81 27.55 -13.13
C GLY A 155 -7.19 27.64 -14.62
N ALA A 156 -6.22 27.81 -15.52
CA ALA A 156 -6.46 28.01 -16.96
C ALA A 156 -6.88 26.74 -17.72
N VAL A 157 -6.90 25.57 -17.10
CA VAL A 157 -7.28 24.28 -17.73
C VAL A 157 -8.50 23.71 -17.02
N ALA A 158 -9.63 23.64 -17.72
CA ALA A 158 -10.83 22.96 -17.20
C ALA A 158 -10.63 21.45 -17.27
N VAL A 159 -10.45 20.80 -16.12
CA VAL A 159 -10.42 19.34 -15.99
C VAL A 159 -11.76 18.87 -15.46
N GLY A 160 -12.44 18.00 -16.22
CA GLY A 160 -13.67 17.36 -15.76
C GLY A 160 -13.37 16.15 -14.87
N ILE A 161 -13.92 16.12 -13.66
CA ILE A 161 -13.80 14.98 -12.74
C ILE A 161 -15.12 14.23 -12.69
N GLN A 162 -15.07 12.91 -12.97
CA GLN A 162 -16.18 12.01 -12.69
C GLN A 162 -15.89 11.24 -11.40
N LYS A 163 -16.85 11.23 -10.50
CA LYS A 163 -16.75 10.50 -9.24
C LYS A 163 -17.34 9.10 -9.40
N ALA A 164 -16.65 8.13 -8.83
CA ALA A 164 -17.08 6.73 -8.81
C ALA A 164 -16.99 6.16 -7.39
N VAL A 165 -17.94 5.31 -7.05
CA VAL A 165 -17.96 4.53 -5.80
C VAL A 165 -18.25 3.08 -6.17
N GLY A 166 -17.50 2.12 -5.59
CA GLY A 166 -17.64 0.71 -5.89
C GLY A 166 -17.84 -0.15 -4.65
N ALA A 167 -18.75 -1.10 -4.69
CA ALA A 167 -18.81 -2.20 -3.74
C ALA A 167 -17.79 -3.26 -4.13
N ARG A 168 -16.82 -3.55 -3.26
CA ARG A 168 -15.77 -4.54 -3.53
C ARG A 168 -16.35 -5.94 -3.66
N ILE A 169 -15.78 -6.71 -4.56
CA ILE A 169 -16.09 -8.12 -4.80
C ILE A 169 -14.84 -8.93 -4.51
N TYR A 170 -14.92 -9.83 -3.56
CA TYR A 170 -13.91 -10.84 -3.26
C TYR A 170 -14.49 -12.18 -3.70
N LEU A 171 -14.26 -12.52 -4.97
CA LEU A 171 -14.65 -13.81 -5.53
C LEU A 171 -13.51 -14.78 -5.43
N ARG A 172 -13.74 -15.93 -4.79
CA ARG A 172 -12.82 -17.08 -4.81
C ARG A 172 -13.36 -18.14 -5.74
N VAL A 173 -12.57 -18.50 -6.73
CA VAL A 173 -12.81 -19.69 -7.55
C VAL A 173 -12.19 -20.89 -6.82
N ASN A 174 -13.03 -21.92 -6.58
CA ASN A 174 -12.62 -23.10 -5.84
C ASN A 174 -11.53 -23.88 -6.57
N GLY A 175 -10.61 -24.45 -5.80
CA GLY A 175 -9.47 -25.23 -6.29
C GLY A 175 -8.20 -25.00 -5.48
N PRO A 176 -7.04 -25.47 -5.94
CA PRO A 176 -5.78 -25.32 -5.23
C PRO A 176 -5.40 -23.84 -5.05
N THR A 177 -5.10 -23.47 -3.80
CA THR A 177 -4.57 -22.14 -3.46
C THR A 177 -3.06 -22.22 -3.29
N MET A 178 -2.34 -21.25 -3.88
CA MET A 178 -0.89 -21.14 -3.83
C MET A 178 -0.48 -19.76 -3.36
N PRO A 179 -0.36 -19.50 -2.05
CA PRO A 179 0.22 -18.28 -1.56
C PRO A 179 1.71 -18.23 -1.94
N ALA A 180 2.16 -17.17 -2.57
CA ALA A 180 3.56 -17.00 -2.96
C ALA A 180 3.93 -15.51 -2.95
N LEU A 181 4.82 -15.15 -2.03
CA LEU A 181 5.33 -13.80 -1.86
C LEU A 181 6.77 -13.74 -2.33
N SER A 182 7.21 -12.61 -2.90
CA SER A 182 8.63 -12.32 -3.09
C SER A 182 8.95 -10.85 -2.81
N VAL A 183 10.19 -10.60 -2.41
CA VAL A 183 10.79 -9.28 -2.27
C VAL A 183 11.88 -9.18 -3.31
N ASP A 184 11.70 -8.29 -4.28
CA ASP A 184 12.59 -8.13 -5.42
C ASP A 184 13.21 -6.73 -5.43
N ASP A 185 14.27 -6.52 -6.21
CA ASP A 185 14.85 -5.20 -6.54
C ASP A 185 15.21 -4.31 -5.33
N VAL A 186 15.73 -4.91 -4.27
CA VAL A 186 16.17 -4.14 -3.09
C VAL A 186 17.35 -3.25 -3.46
N LYS A 187 17.19 -1.94 -3.29
CA LYS A 187 18.22 -0.92 -3.55
C LYS A 187 18.31 0.05 -2.40
N VAL A 188 19.50 0.56 -2.17
CA VAL A 188 19.78 1.55 -1.14
C VAL A 188 20.46 2.74 -1.78
N GLU A 189 19.82 3.87 -1.75
CA GLU A 189 20.38 5.15 -2.17
C GLU A 189 20.74 5.96 -0.93
N HIS A 190 22.02 6.28 -0.77
CA HIS A 190 22.52 6.98 0.39
C HIS A 190 22.89 8.41 0.04
N THR A 191 22.36 9.37 0.80
CA THR A 191 22.70 10.79 0.70
C THR A 191 23.36 11.25 1.99
N GLN A 192 24.56 11.79 1.89
CA GLN A 192 25.34 12.23 3.04
C GLN A 192 26.11 13.53 2.75
N PRO A 193 26.48 14.32 3.77
CA PRO A 193 27.30 15.51 3.60
C PRO A 193 28.72 15.14 3.15
N LEU A 194 29.38 16.07 2.45
CA LEU A 194 30.74 15.88 1.98
C LEU A 194 31.73 15.68 3.13
N VAL A 195 31.51 16.37 4.25
CA VAL A 195 32.31 16.26 5.47
C VAL A 195 31.51 15.53 6.54
N PRO A 196 31.95 14.40 7.06
CA PRO A 196 31.26 13.67 8.11
C PRO A 196 30.98 14.55 9.33
N GLY A 197 29.79 14.45 9.91
CA GLY A 197 29.39 15.20 11.10
C GLY A 197 28.92 16.64 10.85
N THR A 198 28.98 17.16 9.62
CA THR A 198 28.58 18.54 9.31
C THR A 198 27.14 18.70 8.90
N GLY A 199 26.37 17.60 8.81
CA GLY A 199 24.98 17.63 8.40
C GLY A 199 24.27 16.29 8.63
N THR A 200 23.01 16.23 8.20
CA THR A 200 22.19 15.02 8.29
C THR A 200 22.46 14.10 7.11
N SER A 201 22.44 12.80 7.35
CA SER A 201 22.44 11.77 6.32
C SER A 201 21.12 11.05 6.29
N ARG A 202 20.80 10.50 5.14
CA ARG A 202 19.62 9.65 4.96
C ARG A 202 19.90 8.57 3.93
N ALA A 203 19.23 7.44 4.09
CA ALA A 203 19.17 6.41 3.05
C ALA A 203 17.72 6.22 2.62
N VAL A 204 17.52 6.03 1.33
CA VAL A 204 16.23 5.64 0.75
C VAL A 204 16.37 4.19 0.31
N ILE A 205 15.55 3.34 0.91
CA ILE A 205 15.51 1.91 0.62
C ILE A 205 14.32 1.68 -0.28
N SER A 206 14.55 1.25 -1.51
CA SER A 206 13.49 0.89 -2.45
C SER A 206 13.47 -0.62 -2.67
N TYR A 207 12.28 -1.18 -2.80
CA TYR A 207 12.07 -2.60 -3.03
C TYR A 207 10.74 -2.85 -3.75
N THR A 208 10.60 -4.01 -4.36
CA THR A 208 9.37 -4.45 -5.00
C THR A 208 8.81 -5.64 -4.23
N LEU A 209 7.59 -5.47 -3.71
CA LEU A 209 6.83 -6.56 -3.11
C LEU A 209 5.92 -7.16 -4.17
N ARG A 210 6.00 -8.48 -4.38
CA ARG A 210 5.25 -9.15 -5.43
C ARG A 210 4.51 -10.36 -4.89
N ASN A 211 3.23 -10.45 -5.21
CA ASN A 211 2.44 -11.67 -5.05
C ASN A 211 2.54 -12.51 -6.34
N ARG A 212 3.21 -13.63 -6.26
CA ARG A 212 3.35 -14.59 -7.37
C ARG A 212 2.30 -15.70 -7.32
N GLY A 213 1.48 -15.69 -6.27
CA GLY A 213 0.43 -16.67 -6.03
C GLY A 213 -0.93 -16.24 -6.59
N ASN A 214 -1.90 -17.11 -6.38
CA ASN A 214 -3.26 -16.94 -6.85
C ASN A 214 -4.25 -16.51 -5.73
N VAL A 215 -3.75 -16.16 -4.55
CA VAL A 215 -4.57 -15.67 -3.42
C VAL A 215 -4.10 -14.31 -2.97
N THR A 216 -5.02 -13.48 -2.49
CA THR A 216 -4.71 -12.19 -1.86
C THR A 216 -3.90 -12.41 -0.59
N LEU A 217 -2.84 -11.63 -0.44
CA LEU A 217 -1.94 -11.67 0.71
C LEU A 217 -2.08 -10.38 1.53
N ASP A 218 -1.86 -10.50 2.83
CA ASP A 218 -1.75 -9.43 3.82
C ASP A 218 -0.29 -9.33 4.30
N PRO A 219 0.62 -8.71 3.53
CA PRO A 219 2.04 -8.76 3.83
C PRO A 219 2.43 -7.86 4.99
N GLU A 220 3.30 -8.37 5.84
CA GLU A 220 4.06 -7.61 6.83
C GLU A 220 5.53 -7.60 6.42
N VAL A 221 6.20 -6.46 6.55
CA VAL A 221 7.60 -6.33 6.14
C VAL A 221 8.43 -5.81 7.29
N ALA A 222 9.44 -6.57 7.69
CA ALA A 222 10.45 -6.17 8.66
C ALA A 222 11.73 -5.73 7.94
N LEU A 223 12.26 -4.59 8.36
CA LEU A 223 13.51 -4.02 7.88
C LEU A 223 14.60 -4.17 8.94
N LYS A 224 15.74 -4.74 8.56
CA LYS A 224 16.91 -4.85 9.41
C LYS A 224 18.17 -4.38 8.67
N ALA A 225 18.88 -3.41 9.24
CA ALA A 225 20.18 -2.99 8.76
C ALA A 225 21.28 -3.43 9.73
N LYS A 226 22.30 -4.10 9.21
CA LYS A 226 23.50 -4.49 9.93
C LYS A 226 24.69 -3.75 9.36
N GLY A 227 25.58 -3.25 10.23
CA GLY A 227 26.84 -2.63 9.87
C GLY A 227 28.01 -3.58 10.06
N LEU A 228 29.20 -3.01 10.10
CA LEU A 228 30.46 -3.71 10.36
C LEU A 228 30.36 -4.62 11.59
N PHE A 229 30.95 -5.79 11.49
CA PHE A 229 30.96 -6.82 12.54
C PHE A 229 29.55 -7.33 12.95
N GLY A 230 28.53 -7.15 12.09
CA GLY A 230 27.18 -7.61 12.35
C GLY A 230 26.38 -6.77 13.35
N ARG A 231 26.86 -5.58 13.72
CA ARG A 231 26.15 -4.65 14.60
C ARG A 231 24.82 -4.24 14.00
N THR A 232 23.73 -4.38 14.75
CA THR A 232 22.43 -3.90 14.31
C THR A 232 22.37 -2.38 14.39
N LEU A 233 22.11 -1.74 13.27
CA LEU A 233 21.98 -0.29 13.13
C LEU A 233 20.53 0.16 13.13
N LEU A 234 19.65 -0.64 12.54
CA LEU A 234 18.22 -0.41 12.45
C LEU A 234 17.48 -1.75 12.46
N ALA A 235 16.39 -1.82 13.19
CA ALA A 235 15.45 -2.92 13.13
C ALA A 235 14.05 -2.37 13.42
N ARG A 236 13.14 -2.50 12.48
CA ARG A 236 11.74 -2.05 12.62
C ARG A 236 10.82 -2.72 11.63
N ASP A 237 9.55 -2.78 11.97
CA ASP A 237 8.48 -3.17 11.05
C ASP A 237 8.05 -1.95 10.23
N LEU A 238 7.77 -2.17 8.95
CA LEU A 238 7.38 -1.12 8.03
C LEU A 238 5.86 -0.91 8.10
N LYS A 239 5.44 0.35 8.16
CA LYS A 239 4.02 0.73 8.30
C LYS A 239 3.34 1.01 6.96
N HIS A 240 4.12 1.40 5.96
CA HIS A 240 3.61 1.75 4.64
C HIS A 240 3.70 0.55 3.69
N VAL A 241 3.04 -0.55 4.09
CA VAL A 241 2.91 -1.77 3.31
C VAL A 241 1.44 -1.92 2.93
N PRO A 242 1.12 -2.37 1.69
CA PRO A 242 -0.27 -2.61 1.31
C PRO A 242 -0.95 -3.57 2.27
N SER A 243 -2.14 -3.23 2.76
CA SER A 243 -2.95 -4.14 3.60
C SER A 243 -3.45 -5.37 2.82
N GLU A 244 -3.52 -5.26 1.50
CA GLU A 244 -3.95 -6.31 0.59
C GLU A 244 -3.05 -6.28 -0.64
N LEU A 245 -2.27 -7.33 -0.87
CA LEU A 245 -1.51 -7.53 -2.10
C LEU A 245 -2.24 -8.56 -2.95
N LEU A 246 -2.87 -8.08 -4.01
CA LEU A 246 -3.75 -8.88 -4.86
C LEU A 246 -2.95 -9.91 -5.68
N PRO A 247 -3.59 -11.01 -6.16
CA PRO A 247 -2.92 -12.02 -6.96
C PRO A 247 -2.22 -11.42 -8.18
N HIS A 248 -1.02 -11.90 -8.47
CA HIS A 248 -0.19 -11.50 -9.62
C HIS A 248 0.18 -10.01 -9.68
N GLN A 249 -0.01 -9.27 -8.57
CA GLN A 249 0.35 -7.85 -8.49
C GLN A 249 1.75 -7.66 -7.91
N ALA A 250 2.35 -6.54 -8.30
CA ALA A 250 3.62 -6.07 -7.78
C ALA A 250 3.54 -4.60 -7.41
N VAL A 251 4.05 -4.23 -6.26
CA VAL A 251 4.05 -2.86 -5.76
C VAL A 251 5.47 -2.46 -5.41
N ARG A 252 5.92 -1.33 -5.96
CA ARG A 252 7.23 -0.76 -5.62
C ARG A 252 7.06 0.20 -4.45
N LEU A 253 7.80 -0.07 -3.39
CA LEU A 253 7.75 0.67 -2.13
C LEU A 253 9.10 1.33 -1.84
N THR A 254 9.05 2.40 -1.08
CA THR A 254 10.23 3.12 -0.61
C THR A 254 10.10 3.40 0.87
N GLU A 255 11.22 3.26 1.60
CA GLU A 255 11.31 3.53 3.02
C GLU A 255 12.49 4.42 3.31
N GLU A 256 12.28 5.48 4.08
CA GLU A 256 13.34 6.41 4.46
C GLU A 256 13.98 6.00 5.79
N TRP A 257 15.29 5.96 5.79
CA TRP A 257 16.10 5.82 6.99
C TRP A 257 16.83 7.14 7.27
N ALA A 258 16.18 7.99 8.07
CA ALA A 258 16.77 9.23 8.53
C ALA A 258 17.92 8.97 9.52
N GLY A 259 18.99 9.72 9.42
CA GLY A 259 20.18 9.53 10.26
C GLY A 259 20.97 8.25 9.95
N ALA A 260 20.90 7.76 8.71
CA ALA A 260 21.72 6.63 8.27
C ALA A 260 23.22 6.94 8.52
N PRO A 261 24.05 5.94 8.88
CA PRO A 261 25.47 6.16 9.19
C PRO A 261 26.22 6.81 8.03
N GLN A 262 27.13 7.73 8.34
CA GLN A 262 27.93 8.45 7.34
C GLN A 262 29.26 7.75 7.00
N LEU A 263 29.67 6.81 7.84
CA LEU A 263 30.86 6.00 7.63
C LEU A 263 30.54 4.58 8.09
N GLU A 264 30.03 3.79 7.18
CA GLU A 264 29.59 2.43 7.48
C GLU A 264 29.55 1.58 6.21
N TRP A 265 29.69 0.29 6.40
CA TRP A 265 29.51 -0.72 5.38
C TRP A 265 28.67 -1.85 5.97
N GLY A 266 27.67 -2.28 5.24
CA GLY A 266 26.79 -3.29 5.78
C GLY A 266 25.77 -3.83 4.79
N GLU A 267 24.78 -4.47 5.37
CA GLU A 267 23.71 -5.13 4.64
C GLU A 267 22.35 -4.72 5.19
N ILE A 268 21.43 -4.44 4.31
CA ILE A 268 20.02 -4.23 4.63
C ILE A 268 19.27 -5.47 4.20
N THR A 269 18.52 -6.07 5.12
CA THR A 269 17.65 -7.21 4.88
C THR A 269 16.21 -6.79 5.07
N LEU A 270 15.37 -7.05 4.08
CA LEU A 270 13.93 -6.96 4.14
C LEU A 270 13.37 -8.38 4.26
N THR A 271 12.53 -8.62 5.24
CA THR A 271 11.83 -9.88 5.43
C THR A 271 10.35 -9.61 5.33
N ALA A 272 9.71 -10.17 4.33
CA ALA A 272 8.27 -10.11 4.14
C ALA A 272 7.62 -11.41 4.57
N THR A 273 6.52 -11.30 5.30
CA THR A 273 5.70 -12.44 5.76
C THR A 273 4.25 -12.21 5.38
N ALA A 274 3.58 -13.23 4.89
CA ALA A 274 2.14 -13.21 4.64
C ALA A 274 1.63 -14.65 4.70
N ARG A 275 0.60 -14.89 5.48
CA ARG A 275 0.06 -16.24 5.72
C ARG A 275 1.19 -17.20 6.12
N GLU A 276 1.40 -18.28 5.34
CA GLU A 276 2.42 -19.29 5.58
C GLU A 276 3.72 -19.05 4.80
N THR A 277 3.81 -17.94 4.06
CA THR A 277 4.99 -17.59 3.26
C THR A 277 5.88 -16.60 3.99
N ARG A 278 7.19 -16.82 3.91
CA ARG A 278 8.21 -15.90 4.42
C ARG A 278 9.37 -15.83 3.46
N GLU A 279 9.64 -14.62 2.97
CA GLU A 279 10.68 -14.35 2.01
C GLU A 279 11.58 -13.21 2.49
N SER A 280 12.86 -13.29 2.14
CA SER A 280 13.82 -12.27 2.52
C SER A 280 14.71 -11.92 1.34
N ALA A 281 14.96 -10.62 1.19
CA ALA A 281 15.94 -10.13 0.23
C ALA A 281 16.85 -9.12 0.90
N SER A 282 18.10 -9.04 0.46
CA SER A 282 19.07 -8.13 1.01
C SER A 282 19.82 -7.36 -0.06
N ALA A 283 20.34 -6.21 0.35
CA ALA A 283 21.24 -5.38 -0.44
C ALA A 283 22.35 -4.84 0.43
N SER A 284 23.57 -4.87 -0.09
CA SER A 284 24.71 -4.23 0.54
C SER A 284 24.60 -2.71 0.39
N TYR A 285 25.02 -1.97 1.40
CA TYR A 285 25.17 -0.53 1.32
C TYR A 285 26.58 -0.12 1.78
N PHE A 286 27.04 0.98 1.21
CA PHE A 286 28.34 1.51 1.47
C PHE A 286 28.25 3.04 1.61
N ALA A 287 28.53 3.53 2.80
CA ALA A 287 28.54 4.94 3.12
C ALA A 287 30.00 5.37 3.36
N LEU A 288 30.63 5.95 2.35
CA LEU A 288 31.99 6.52 2.46
C LEU A 288 31.95 7.99 2.00
N PRO A 289 32.35 8.92 2.84
CA PRO A 289 32.52 10.31 2.44
C PRO A 289 33.69 10.42 1.45
N TRP A 290 33.42 10.66 0.19
CA TRP A 290 34.43 10.72 -0.87
C TRP A 290 35.54 11.73 -0.62
N LEU A 291 35.24 12.82 0.09
CA LEU A 291 36.25 13.82 0.49
C LEU A 291 37.29 13.23 1.46
N VAL A 292 36.84 12.44 2.44
CA VAL A 292 37.77 11.75 3.38
C VAL A 292 38.64 10.75 2.64
N ALA A 293 38.02 9.97 1.74
CA ALA A 293 38.76 9.02 0.90
C ALA A 293 39.79 9.75 0.02
N GLY A 294 39.42 10.85 -0.61
CA GLY A 294 40.35 11.68 -1.41
C GLY A 294 41.48 12.23 -0.61
N VAL A 295 41.26 12.77 0.59
CA VAL A 295 42.29 13.26 1.50
C VAL A 295 43.24 12.14 1.93
N LEU A 296 42.71 10.97 2.29
CA LEU A 296 43.53 9.82 2.65
C LEU A 296 44.44 9.37 1.50
N VAL A 297 43.91 9.28 0.29
CA VAL A 297 44.69 8.95 -0.92
C VAL A 297 45.78 10.01 -1.18
N ALA A 298 45.46 11.29 -1.05
CA ALA A 298 46.40 12.37 -1.23
C ALA A 298 47.55 12.31 -0.17
N LEU A 299 47.22 12.04 1.08
CA LEU A 299 48.22 11.87 2.15
C LEU A 299 49.12 10.65 1.92
N LEU A 300 48.55 9.52 1.50
CA LEU A 300 49.31 8.32 1.16
C LEU A 300 50.27 8.56 -0.04
N ALA A 301 49.75 9.20 -1.08
CA ALA A 301 50.56 9.54 -2.26
C ALA A 301 51.68 10.53 -1.93
N GLY A 302 51.38 11.57 -1.12
CA GLY A 302 52.36 12.53 -0.63
C GLY A 302 53.44 11.86 0.23
N GLY A 303 53.04 10.99 1.16
CA GLY A 303 53.96 10.22 1.99
C GLY A 303 54.89 9.31 1.17
N ALA A 304 54.34 8.61 0.19
CA ALA A 304 55.10 7.75 -0.73
C ALA A 304 56.11 8.58 -1.56
N ALA A 305 55.68 9.74 -2.06
CA ALA A 305 56.59 10.65 -2.79
C ALA A 305 57.72 11.19 -1.93
N LEU A 306 57.46 11.59 -0.68
CA LEU A 306 58.46 12.02 0.26
C LEU A 306 59.44 10.90 0.61
N TRP A 307 58.93 9.70 0.87
CA TRP A 307 59.74 8.51 1.16
C TRP A 307 60.66 8.14 0.00
N THR A 308 60.19 8.13 -1.23
CA THR A 308 61.00 7.86 -2.43
C THR A 308 62.05 8.92 -2.66
N ARG A 309 61.75 10.24 -2.43
CA ARG A 309 62.73 11.34 -2.48
C ARG A 309 63.80 11.18 -1.42
N ALA A 310 63.43 10.89 -0.18
CA ALA A 310 64.39 10.67 0.91
C ALA A 310 65.28 9.47 0.63
N ARG A 311 64.76 8.37 0.12
CA ARG A 311 65.52 7.17 -0.27
C ARG A 311 66.50 7.46 -1.42
N ARG A 312 66.10 8.24 -2.44
CA ARG A 312 66.98 8.67 -3.53
C ARG A 312 68.09 9.59 -3.05
N ARG A 313 67.84 10.53 -2.09
CA ARG A 313 68.86 11.40 -1.50
C ARG A 313 69.93 10.61 -0.69
N ARG A 314 69.49 9.61 0.09
CA ARG A 314 70.39 8.74 0.85
C ARG A 314 71.32 7.91 -0.07
N ARG A 315 70.81 7.45 -1.22
CA ARG A 315 71.60 6.69 -2.21
C ARG A 315 72.59 7.56 -3.03
N ARG A 316 72.46 8.89 -3.02
CA ARG A 316 73.38 9.82 -3.68
C ARG A 316 74.47 10.36 -2.73
N ALA A 317 74.34 10.15 -1.43
CA ALA A 317 75.25 10.58 -0.41
C ALA A 317 76.18 9.45 0.14
N ALA A 318 75.92 8.22 -0.29
CA ALA A 318 76.73 7.00 -0.16
C ALA A 318 77.46 6.71 -1.49
#